data_2a8bfd285664d52cee697836e752e475
#
_entry.id   2a8bfd285664d52cee697836e752e475
#
_cell.length_a   1.000
_cell.length_b   1.000
_cell.length_c   1.000
_cell.angle_alpha   90.00
_cell.angle_beta   90.00
_cell.angle_gamma   90.00
#
_symmetry.space_group_name_H-M   'P 1'
#
loop_
_entity.id
_entity.type
_entity.pdbx_description
1 polymer ?
#
loop_
_entity_poly.entity_id
_entity_poly.type
_entity_poly.pdbx_seq_one_letter_code
_entity_poly.pdbx_strand_id
1 'polypeptide(L)' 'MKKRLLMPVERKERILSMIYEKSSVTVTELSLAFGVSEETIRRDLTELEKENGITRVYGGAYLGNNVNQELSYDM' A
#
# COMPACT_ATOMS: atom_id res chain seq x y z
N MET A 1 3.15 -28.00 4.27
CA MET A 1 3.89 -27.02 4.72
C MET A 1 3.14 -26.00 5.48
N LYS A 2 3.77 -25.48 6.44
CA LYS A 2 3.13 -24.61 7.24
C LYS A 2 3.18 -23.23 6.76
N LYS A 3 2.18 -22.52 6.91
CA LYS A 3 2.12 -21.21 6.56
C LYS A 3 2.83 -20.37 7.55
N ARG A 4 3.50 -19.39 7.11
CA ARG A 4 4.22 -18.56 7.97
C ARG A 4 3.75 -17.14 7.82
N LEU A 5 3.65 -16.43 8.93
CA LEU A 5 3.27 -15.04 8.88
C LEU A 5 4.44 -14.24 8.37
N LEU A 6 4.17 -13.29 7.51
CA LEU A 6 5.21 -12.42 7.01
C LEU A 6 5.62 -11.42 8.06
N MET A 7 6.90 -11.15 8.12
CA MET A 7 7.38 -10.08 8.96
C MET A 7 6.89 -8.76 8.37
N PRO A 8 6.76 -7.72 9.20
CA PRO A 8 6.28 -6.44 8.69
C PRO A 8 7.06 -5.93 7.50
N VAL A 9 8.37 -6.11 7.50
CA VAL A 9 9.20 -5.66 6.38
C VAL A 9 8.82 -6.40 5.10
N GLU A 10 8.67 -7.71 5.20
CA GLU A 10 8.29 -8.51 4.03
C GLU A 10 6.90 -8.14 3.55
N ARG A 11 5.99 -7.93 4.48
CA ARG A 11 4.62 -7.58 4.12
C ARG A 11 4.60 -6.25 3.38
N LYS A 12 5.33 -5.27 3.88
CA LYS A 12 5.36 -3.96 3.22
C LYS A 12 5.96 -4.05 1.83
N GLU A 13 6.97 -4.88 1.66
CA GLU A 13 7.55 -5.06 0.34
C GLU A 13 6.55 -5.67 -0.63
N ARG A 14 5.77 -6.63 -0.16
CA ARG A 14 4.77 -7.25 -1.01
C ARG A 14 3.64 -6.30 -1.34
N ILE A 15 3.24 -5.49 -0.37
CA ILE A 15 2.21 -4.49 -0.61
C ILE A 15 2.70 -3.51 -1.68
N LEU A 16 3.95 -3.07 -1.56
CA LEU A 16 4.50 -2.13 -2.51
C LEU A 16 4.53 -2.72 -3.91
N SER A 17 4.90 -4.00 -4.02
CA SER A 17 4.90 -4.67 -5.30
C SER A 17 3.50 -4.72 -5.90
N MET A 18 2.50 -4.96 -5.06
CA MET A 18 1.12 -5.00 -5.54
C MET A 18 0.69 -3.63 -6.05
N ILE A 19 1.11 -2.58 -5.37
CA ILE A 19 0.77 -1.23 -5.80
C ILE A 19 1.42 -0.94 -7.16
N TYR A 20 2.66 -1.34 -7.33
CA TYR A 20 3.34 -1.12 -8.61
C TYR A 20 2.67 -1.91 -9.72
N GLU A 21 2.22 -3.12 -9.42
CA GLU A 21 1.58 -3.95 -10.41
C GLU A 21 0.18 -3.51 -10.79
N LYS A 22 -0.60 -3.13 -9.79
CA LYS A 22 -2.01 -2.82 -9.99
C LYS A 22 -2.32 -1.34 -10.03
N SER A 23 -1.38 -0.52 -9.71
CA SER A 23 -1.49 0.93 -9.60
C SER A 23 -2.20 1.38 -8.33
N SER A 24 -3.08 0.59 -7.79
CA SER A 24 -3.74 0.93 -6.53
C SER A 24 -4.14 -0.34 -5.80
N VAL A 25 -4.34 -0.21 -4.50
CA VAL A 25 -4.78 -1.32 -3.67
C VAL A 25 -5.76 -0.78 -2.64
N THR A 26 -6.58 -1.67 -2.10
CA THR A 26 -7.48 -1.27 -1.01
C THR A 26 -7.02 -1.92 0.27
N VAL A 27 -7.37 -1.29 1.39
CA VAL A 27 -7.06 -1.84 2.70
C VAL A 27 -7.72 -3.20 2.88
N THR A 28 -8.97 -3.32 2.41
CA THR A 28 -9.69 -4.57 2.56
C THR A 28 -9.03 -5.71 1.82
N GLU A 29 -8.64 -5.48 0.56
CA GLU A 29 -8.03 -6.57 -0.20
C GLU A 29 -6.70 -6.98 0.41
N LEU A 30 -5.93 -6.03 0.92
CA LEU A 30 -4.65 -6.35 1.54
C LEU A 30 -4.83 -7.09 2.85
N SER A 31 -5.81 -6.68 3.63
CA SER A 31 -6.11 -7.34 4.88
C SER A 31 -6.44 -8.81 4.63
N LEU A 32 -7.27 -9.07 3.63
CA LEU A 32 -7.63 -10.44 3.29
C LEU A 32 -6.46 -11.22 2.72
N ALA A 33 -5.69 -10.58 1.86
CA ALA A 33 -4.57 -11.26 1.22
C ALA A 33 -3.49 -11.68 2.22
N PHE A 34 -3.24 -10.86 3.21
CA PHE A 34 -2.16 -11.14 4.16
C PHE A 34 -2.64 -11.69 5.49
N GLY A 35 -3.94 -11.77 5.70
CA GLY A 35 -4.47 -12.34 6.93
C GLY A 35 -4.18 -11.49 8.16
N VAL A 36 -4.17 -10.18 8.01
CA VAL A 36 -3.96 -9.26 9.12
C VAL A 36 -5.11 -8.27 9.17
N SER A 37 -5.20 -7.52 10.27
CA SER A 37 -6.30 -6.58 10.42
C SER A 37 -6.12 -5.40 9.47
N GLU A 38 -7.23 -4.73 9.19
CA GLU A 38 -7.16 -3.53 8.36
C GLU A 38 -6.34 -2.44 9.02
N GLU A 39 -6.38 -2.39 10.34
CA GLU A 39 -5.59 -1.41 11.06
C GLU A 39 -4.10 -1.63 10.82
N THR A 40 -3.67 -2.89 10.80
CA THR A 40 -2.29 -3.23 10.52
C THR A 40 -1.91 -2.76 9.11
N ILE A 41 -2.81 -2.98 8.16
CA ILE A 41 -2.56 -2.56 6.79
C ILE A 41 -2.48 -1.03 6.71
N ARG A 42 -3.36 -0.32 7.39
CA ARG A 42 -3.30 1.14 7.37
C ARG A 42 -1.98 1.64 7.91
N ARG A 43 -1.47 1.00 8.94
CA ARG A 43 -0.18 1.36 9.51
C ARG A 43 0.94 1.11 8.50
N ASP A 44 0.89 -0.05 7.83
CA ASP A 44 1.88 -0.36 6.81
C ASP A 44 1.86 0.67 5.69
N LEU A 45 0.67 1.05 5.25
CA LEU A 45 0.55 2.01 4.16
C LEU A 45 1.05 3.40 4.56
N THR A 46 0.84 3.76 5.82
CA THR A 46 1.35 5.03 6.32
C THR A 46 2.87 5.06 6.24
N GLU A 47 3.50 3.95 6.59
CA GLU A 47 4.95 3.89 6.52
C GLU A 47 5.44 3.88 5.09
N LEU A 48 4.74 3.18 4.21
CA LEU A 48 5.13 3.16 2.80
C LEU A 48 4.97 4.54 2.17
N GLU A 49 3.97 5.27 2.60
CA GLU A 49 3.79 6.63 2.11
C GLU A 49 5.02 7.49 2.41
N LYS A 50 5.53 7.35 3.61
CA LYS A 50 6.69 8.11 4.01
C LYS A 50 7.95 7.68 3.30
N GLU A 51 8.09 6.39 3.09
CA GLU A 51 9.34 5.84 2.60
C GLU A 51 9.43 5.69 1.10
N ASN A 52 8.30 5.44 0.47
CA ASN A 52 8.30 5.06 -0.93
C ASN A 52 7.46 5.93 -1.86
N GLY A 53 6.90 6.99 -1.35
CA GLY A 53 6.22 7.93 -2.22
C GLY A 53 4.88 7.51 -2.77
N ILE A 54 4.24 6.55 -2.14
CA ILE A 54 2.89 6.22 -2.56
C ILE A 54 1.94 7.22 -1.93
N THR A 55 0.73 7.30 -2.44
CA THR A 55 -0.27 8.22 -1.91
C THR A 55 -1.37 7.45 -1.23
N ARG A 56 -1.64 7.80 0.01
CA ARG A 56 -2.72 7.18 0.74
C ARG A 56 -4.02 7.90 0.47
N VAL A 57 -5.11 7.14 0.41
CA VAL A 57 -6.44 7.67 0.29
C VAL A 57 -7.31 6.92 1.27
N TYR A 58 -8.51 7.38 1.45
CA TYR A 58 -9.44 6.70 2.32
C TYR A 58 -9.66 5.31 1.73
N GLY A 59 -9.37 4.32 2.49
CA GLY A 59 -9.60 2.94 2.08
C GLY A 59 -8.51 2.28 1.27
N GLY A 60 -7.40 2.97 1.00
CA GLY A 60 -6.34 2.33 0.22
C GLY A 60 -5.15 3.21 -0.06
N ALA A 61 -4.49 2.91 -1.16
CA ALA A 61 -3.32 3.67 -1.57
C ALA A 61 -3.10 3.46 -3.06
N TYR A 62 -2.39 4.39 -3.68
CA TYR A 62 -2.06 4.22 -5.09
C TYR A 62 -0.65 4.73 -5.39
N LEU A 63 -0.19 4.34 -6.58
CA LEU A 63 1.16 4.67 -6.98
C LEU A 63 1.29 6.15 -7.30
N GLY A 64 2.37 6.73 -6.88
CA GLY A 64 2.69 8.08 -7.20
C GLY A 64 2.12 9.07 -6.25
N ASN A 65 2.19 10.31 -6.63
CA ASN A 65 1.74 11.37 -5.78
C ASN A 65 1.17 12.52 -6.58
N ASN A 66 1.69 12.14 -6.93
CA ASN A 66 1.43 12.95 -7.52
C ASN A 66 1.43 13.62 -8.17
N VAL A 67 1.57 13.71 -8.47
CA VAL A 67 1.61 14.27 -8.97
C VAL A 67 1.26 14.47 -9.66
N ASN A 68 1.20 14.39 -9.46
CA ASN A 68 0.79 14.62 -10.06
C ASN A 68 0.25 15.05 -10.38
N GLN A 69 0.33 14.99 -10.08
CA GLN A 69 -0.24 15.39 -10.21
C GLN A 69 -0.44 16.17 -10.68
N GLU A 70 -0.12 16.36 -10.63
CA GLU A 70 -0.39 17.08 -11.00
C GLU A 70 -0.69 17.39 -11.65
N LEU A 71 -0.65 17.34 -11.56
CA LEU A 71 -1.05 17.65 -12.06
C LEU A 71 -1.39 18.08 -12.53
N SER A 72 -1.28 18.17 -12.43
CA SER A 72 -1.76 18.55 -12.70
C SER A 72 -2.04 19.25 -12.99
N TYR A 73 -1.81 19.43 -12.82
CA TYR A 73 -2.20 20.07 -12.94
C TYR A 73 -2.05 20.86 -13.52
N ASP A 74 -1.66 20.95 -13.52
CA ASP A 74 -1.59 21.62 -13.89
C ASP A 74 -1.58 22.09 -14.52
N MET A 75 -1.42 22.29 -14.75
CA MET A 75 -1.60 22.70 -15.12
C MET A 75 -1.66 23.00 -15.48
#